data_711b64220cc6fd40ec308d9a5a0cbb0a
#
_entry.id   711b64220cc6fd40ec308d9a5a0cbb0a
#
_cell.length_a   1.000
_cell.length_b   1.000
_cell.length_c   1.000
_cell.angle_alpha   90.00
_cell.angle_beta   90.00
_cell.angle_gamma   90.00
#
_symmetry.space_group_name_H-M   'P 1'
#
loop_
_entity.id
_entity.type
_entity.pdbx_description
1 polymer ?
#
loop_
_entity_poly.entity_id
_entity_poly.type
_entity_poly.pdbx_seq_one_letter_code
_entity_poly.pdbx_strand_id
1 'polypeptide(L)'
;MKFVDSVKIHVRSGNGGAGCTAFRREKYIPHGGPDGGDGGKGGDVFLVGNIGKNTLLDLSFQQHQHAEHGMNGSGSDKHGRNGKELHIQVPLGTVVKDIETGVILLEVVEIKEYLLFPGGRGGRGNARFKTSTNRTPEYHQPGEPGHDCWVRLELKLMADVGLVGFPNAGKSTLISSVSQARPKIADYPFTTLVPQLGVVKIADLDPFVIADIPGIIAGAHDGRGLGDRFLRHIERTASLLLLLDVSGFSENPPEEEYATLIEELELFSPKLLEKSRAVA
;
A
#
# COMPACT_ATOMS: atom_id res chain seq x y z
N MET A 1 19.28 -6.27 -3.22
CA MET A 1 18.07 -5.99 -2.40
C MET A 1 17.02 -7.07 -2.69
N LYS A 2 16.22 -7.49 -1.69
CA LYS A 2 15.15 -8.46 -1.91
C LYS A 2 13.88 -7.69 -2.26
N PHE A 3 13.30 -7.90 -3.43
CA PHE A 3 12.00 -7.32 -3.79
C PHE A 3 10.88 -8.15 -3.15
N VAL A 4 9.92 -7.47 -2.52
CA VAL A 4 8.73 -8.08 -1.89
C VAL A 4 7.52 -7.30 -2.38
N ASP A 5 6.67 -7.99 -3.13
CA ASP A 5 5.45 -7.47 -3.76
C ASP A 5 4.18 -7.81 -2.98
N SER A 6 4.26 -8.77 -2.08
CA SER A 6 3.15 -9.16 -1.22
C SER A 6 3.63 -9.44 0.19
N VAL A 7 2.93 -8.88 1.17
CA VAL A 7 3.22 -9.08 2.59
C VAL A 7 1.93 -9.16 3.39
N LYS A 8 1.96 -9.99 4.43
CA LYS A 8 0.90 -10.03 5.44
C LYS A 8 1.34 -9.24 6.64
N ILE A 9 0.51 -8.32 7.10
CA ILE A 9 0.75 -7.55 8.32
C ILE A 9 -0.46 -7.62 9.24
N HIS A 10 -0.19 -7.62 10.53
CA HIS A 10 -1.18 -7.50 11.59
C HIS A 10 -1.35 -6.03 11.91
N VAL A 11 -2.53 -5.50 11.71
CA VAL A 11 -2.83 -4.08 11.93
C VAL A 11 -3.81 -3.95 13.06
N ARG A 12 -3.46 -3.10 14.04
CA ARG A 12 -4.32 -2.80 15.18
C ARG A 12 -4.41 -1.30 15.38
N SER A 13 -5.63 -0.75 15.32
CA SER A 13 -5.85 0.63 15.74
C SER A 13 -5.96 0.72 17.26
N GLY A 14 -5.77 1.91 17.82
CA GLY A 14 -5.82 2.11 19.25
C GLY A 14 -7.24 1.91 19.81
N ASN A 15 -7.37 1.25 20.95
CA ASN A 15 -8.63 1.25 21.71
C ASN A 15 -8.84 2.63 22.34
N GLY A 16 -10.09 3.06 22.49
CA GLY A 16 -10.43 4.20 23.29
C GLY A 16 -10.18 3.95 24.79
N GLY A 17 -9.73 4.97 25.50
CA GLY A 17 -9.62 4.94 26.95
C GLY A 17 -10.99 4.92 27.62
N ALA A 18 -11.13 4.30 28.78
CA ALA A 18 -12.35 4.35 29.56
C ALA A 18 -12.55 5.74 30.18
N GLY A 19 -13.80 6.18 30.33
CA GLY A 19 -14.14 7.30 31.18
C GLY A 19 -13.83 6.99 32.65
N CYS A 20 -13.88 7.99 33.50
CA CYS A 20 -13.65 7.84 34.96
C CYS A 20 -14.93 8.11 35.76
N THR A 21 -15.09 7.34 36.81
CA THR A 21 -16.08 7.67 37.87
C THR A 21 -15.32 8.26 39.03
N ALA A 22 -15.46 9.58 39.23
CA ALA A 22 -14.85 10.30 40.34
C ALA A 22 -15.80 11.33 40.87
N PHE A 23 -15.61 11.71 42.12
CA PHE A 23 -16.37 12.74 42.80
C PHE A 23 -15.42 13.75 43.43
N ARG A 24 -15.74 15.03 43.31
CA ARG A 24 -14.95 16.11 43.86
C ARG A 24 -14.88 15.97 45.37
N ARG A 25 -13.70 15.98 45.93
CA ARG A 25 -13.44 15.96 47.37
C ARG A 25 -12.46 17.06 47.73
N GLU A 26 -12.94 18.04 48.46
CA GLU A 26 -12.11 19.15 48.95
C GLU A 26 -12.33 19.39 50.43
N LYS A 27 -11.39 20.10 51.04
CA LYS A 27 -11.54 20.56 52.43
C LYS A 27 -12.82 21.40 52.52
N TYR A 28 -13.74 21.03 53.35
CA TYR A 28 -15.09 21.63 53.52
C TYR A 28 -16.15 21.27 52.48
N ILE A 29 -15.86 20.39 51.51
CA ILE A 29 -16.85 19.87 50.55
C ILE A 29 -16.82 18.33 50.59
N PRO A 30 -17.43 17.68 51.60
CA PRO A 30 -17.38 16.23 51.76
C PRO A 30 -18.22 15.49 50.68
N HIS A 31 -19.24 16.12 50.12
CA HIS A 31 -20.14 15.57 49.10
C HIS A 31 -20.10 16.42 47.80
N GLY A 32 -18.97 16.40 47.12
CA GLY A 32 -18.83 17.08 45.84
C GLY A 32 -19.57 16.36 44.72
N GLY A 33 -19.86 17.07 43.63
CA GLY A 33 -20.49 16.48 42.43
C GLY A 33 -19.57 15.55 41.65
N PRO A 34 -20.09 14.86 40.63
CA PRO A 34 -19.27 14.03 39.74
C PRO A 34 -18.26 14.88 38.97
N ASP A 35 -17.01 14.45 38.94
CA ASP A 35 -15.87 15.12 38.31
C ASP A 35 -14.94 14.18 37.54
N GLY A 36 -15.44 13.02 37.17
CA GLY A 36 -14.71 12.06 36.33
C GLY A 36 -14.63 12.54 34.88
N GLY A 37 -13.39 12.62 34.36
CA GLY A 37 -13.10 13.00 32.97
C GLY A 37 -13.35 11.88 31.99
N ASP A 38 -13.43 12.23 30.71
CA ASP A 38 -13.61 11.30 29.61
C ASP A 38 -12.28 10.58 29.28
N GLY A 39 -12.35 9.38 28.71
CA GLY A 39 -11.19 8.71 28.12
C GLY A 39 -10.77 9.35 26.79
N GLY A 40 -9.50 9.18 26.42
CA GLY A 40 -8.96 9.63 25.15
C GLY A 40 -9.36 8.69 23.99
N LYS A 41 -9.41 9.21 22.76
CA LYS A 41 -9.58 8.42 21.55
C LYS A 41 -8.33 7.55 21.33
N GLY A 42 -8.47 6.32 20.82
CA GLY A 42 -7.36 5.51 20.32
C GLY A 42 -6.78 6.10 19.03
N GLY A 43 -5.50 5.81 18.75
CA GLY A 43 -4.83 6.26 17.54
C GLY A 43 -5.42 5.59 16.28
N ASP A 44 -5.59 6.37 15.23
CA ASP A 44 -5.99 5.90 13.91
C ASP A 44 -4.78 5.23 13.20
N VAL A 45 -5.06 4.38 12.21
CA VAL A 45 -4.02 3.81 11.33
C VAL A 45 -4.22 4.33 9.92
N PHE A 46 -3.18 4.96 9.40
CA PHE A 46 -3.13 5.49 8.03
C PHE A 46 -2.11 4.74 7.19
N LEU A 47 -2.43 4.58 5.91
CA LEU A 47 -1.45 4.28 4.88
C LEU A 47 -1.05 5.56 4.17
N VAL A 48 0.24 5.73 3.95
CA VAL A 48 0.79 6.92 3.27
C VAL A 48 1.50 6.48 2.01
N GLY A 49 1.02 6.96 0.85
CA GLY A 49 1.66 6.70 -0.43
C GLY A 49 3.04 7.38 -0.51
N ASN A 50 4.09 6.63 -0.84
CA ASN A 50 5.44 7.13 -0.94
C ASN A 50 6.09 6.70 -2.26
N ILE A 51 6.50 7.67 -3.10
CA ILE A 51 7.21 7.43 -4.38
C ILE A 51 8.60 6.81 -4.15
N GLY A 52 9.30 7.17 -3.07
CA GLY A 52 10.63 6.65 -2.77
C GLY A 52 10.64 5.18 -2.31
N LYS A 53 9.48 4.53 -2.22
CA LYS A 53 9.37 3.11 -1.87
C LYS A 53 8.87 2.30 -3.06
N ASN A 54 9.67 1.31 -3.49
CA ASN A 54 9.36 0.42 -4.61
C ASN A 54 9.10 -1.03 -4.16
N THR A 55 9.11 -1.31 -2.87
CA THR A 55 8.95 -2.66 -2.32
C THR A 55 8.30 -2.62 -0.94
N LEU A 56 7.61 -3.70 -0.59
CA LEU A 56 7.02 -3.91 0.74
C LEU A 56 8.01 -4.60 1.72
N LEU A 57 9.31 -4.62 1.40
CA LEU A 57 10.33 -5.36 2.17
C LEU A 57 10.37 -4.92 3.64
N ASP A 58 10.30 -3.63 3.93
CA ASP A 58 10.36 -3.12 5.31
C ASP A 58 9.23 -3.70 6.17
N LEU A 59 8.03 -3.81 5.59
CA LEU A 59 6.87 -4.37 6.27
C LEU A 59 6.97 -5.88 6.46
N SER A 60 7.79 -6.57 5.68
CA SER A 60 8.07 -8.00 5.90
C SER A 60 8.89 -8.26 7.16
N PHE A 61 9.68 -7.29 7.59
CA PHE A 61 10.43 -7.34 8.86
C PHE A 61 9.62 -6.86 10.05
N GLN A 62 8.70 -5.92 9.83
CA GLN A 62 7.82 -5.35 10.86
C GLN A 62 6.36 -5.70 10.56
N GLN A 63 6.00 -6.94 10.80
CA GLN A 63 4.65 -7.43 10.48
C GLN A 63 3.56 -6.92 11.43
N HIS A 64 3.93 -6.47 12.64
CA HIS A 64 2.97 -5.97 13.62
C HIS A 64 2.97 -4.44 13.63
N GLN A 65 1.85 -3.88 13.26
CA GLN A 65 1.63 -2.44 13.11
C GLN A 65 0.51 -2.00 14.06
N HIS A 66 0.88 -1.44 15.21
CA HIS A 66 -0.06 -1.12 16.27
C HIS A 66 -0.04 0.37 16.59
N ALA A 67 -1.21 1.02 16.53
CA ALA A 67 -1.39 2.37 16.99
C ALA A 67 -1.56 2.42 18.54
N GLU A 68 -1.30 3.58 19.13
CA GLU A 68 -1.35 3.79 20.57
C GLU A 68 -2.82 3.82 21.07
N HIS A 69 -3.07 3.21 22.22
CA HIS A 69 -4.38 3.30 22.88
C HIS A 69 -4.62 4.69 23.48
N GLY A 70 -5.87 5.12 23.53
CA GLY A 70 -6.27 6.28 24.31
C GLY A 70 -6.10 6.02 25.81
N MET A 71 -5.68 7.03 26.55
CA MET A 71 -5.56 6.95 27.98
C MET A 71 -6.94 7.06 28.66
N ASN A 72 -7.08 6.40 29.79
CA ASN A 72 -8.29 6.52 30.60
C ASN A 72 -8.43 7.94 31.17
N GLY A 73 -9.67 8.38 31.35
CA GLY A 73 -9.98 9.59 32.12
C GLY A 73 -9.60 9.44 33.60
N SER A 74 -9.51 10.54 34.31
CA SER A 74 -9.21 10.55 35.74
C SER A 74 -10.08 11.59 36.47
N GLY A 75 -10.00 11.64 37.81
CA GLY A 75 -10.71 12.62 38.60
C GLY A 75 -10.29 14.06 38.29
N SER A 76 -11.03 15.01 38.84
CA SER A 76 -10.84 16.45 38.61
C SER A 76 -11.05 16.86 37.14
N ASP A 77 -12.01 16.23 36.48
CA ASP A 77 -12.40 16.45 35.08
C ASP A 77 -11.21 16.33 34.09
N LYS A 78 -10.21 15.51 34.44
CA LYS A 78 -9.03 15.29 33.58
C LYS A 78 -9.34 14.25 32.52
N HIS A 79 -9.40 14.71 31.27
CA HIS A 79 -9.57 13.82 30.12
C HIS A 79 -8.29 13.02 29.81
N GLY A 80 -8.47 11.78 29.40
CA GLY A 80 -7.36 10.95 28.92
C GLY A 80 -6.77 11.51 27.62
N ARG A 81 -5.44 11.40 27.46
CA ARG A 81 -4.75 11.77 26.22
C ARG A 81 -5.17 10.82 25.10
N ASN A 82 -5.37 11.35 23.88
CA ASN A 82 -5.56 10.53 22.68
C ASN A 82 -4.30 9.72 22.38
N GLY A 83 -4.47 8.52 21.88
CA GLY A 83 -3.40 7.70 21.34
C GLY A 83 -2.79 8.34 20.08
N LYS A 84 -1.50 8.13 19.87
CA LYS A 84 -0.82 8.58 18.64
C LYS A 84 -1.28 7.78 17.44
N GLU A 85 -1.48 8.48 16.35
CA GLU A 85 -1.76 7.90 15.05
C GLU A 85 -0.55 7.12 14.52
N LEU A 86 -0.81 6.08 13.74
CA LEU A 86 0.20 5.27 13.08
C LEU A 86 0.14 5.50 11.57
N HIS A 87 1.25 5.96 11.00
CA HIS A 87 1.41 6.18 9.57
C HIS A 87 2.33 5.11 8.98
N ILE A 88 1.78 4.23 8.16
CA ILE A 88 2.49 3.14 7.49
C ILE A 88 2.79 3.58 6.06
N GLN A 89 4.07 3.76 5.73
CA GLN A 89 4.48 4.16 4.39
C GLN A 89 4.51 2.96 3.45
N VAL A 90 3.82 3.09 2.31
CA VAL A 90 3.71 2.05 1.29
C VAL A 90 3.97 2.64 -0.11
N PRO A 91 4.46 1.84 -1.06
CA PRO A 91 4.58 2.25 -2.46
C PRO A 91 3.22 2.61 -3.05
N LEU A 92 3.22 3.47 -4.08
CA LEU A 92 2.03 3.70 -4.90
C LEU A 92 1.62 2.40 -5.62
N GLY A 93 0.32 2.21 -5.83
CA GLY A 93 -0.23 0.97 -6.38
C GLY A 93 -0.38 -0.17 -5.37
N THR A 94 -0.19 0.11 -4.07
CA THR A 94 -0.44 -0.89 -3.01
C THR A 94 -1.94 -1.09 -2.82
N VAL A 95 -2.38 -2.33 -2.92
CA VAL A 95 -3.75 -2.78 -2.61
C VAL A 95 -3.74 -3.50 -1.28
N VAL A 96 -4.67 -3.13 -0.41
CA VAL A 96 -4.88 -3.76 0.89
C VAL A 96 -6.11 -4.65 0.83
N LYS A 97 -5.93 -5.91 1.19
CA LYS A 97 -7.00 -6.90 1.26
C LYS A 97 -7.12 -7.45 2.68
N ASP A 98 -8.31 -7.60 3.13
CA ASP A 98 -8.59 -8.38 4.32
C ASP A 98 -8.27 -9.86 4.05
N ILE A 99 -7.55 -10.52 4.95
CA ILE A 99 -7.13 -11.92 4.73
C ILE A 99 -8.29 -12.90 4.89
N GLU A 100 -9.23 -12.62 5.79
CA GLU A 100 -10.33 -13.52 6.09
C GLU A 100 -11.42 -13.47 5.01
N THR A 101 -11.77 -12.25 4.59
CA THR A 101 -12.86 -12.04 3.63
C THR A 101 -12.39 -11.94 2.18
N GLY A 102 -11.11 -11.65 1.94
CA GLY A 102 -10.55 -11.37 0.61
C GLY A 102 -10.99 -10.03 0.00
N VAL A 103 -11.77 -9.24 0.73
CA VAL A 103 -12.29 -7.94 0.26
C VAL A 103 -11.16 -6.91 0.17
N ILE A 104 -11.17 -6.12 -0.90
CA ILE A 104 -10.27 -4.97 -1.04
C ILE A 104 -10.77 -3.86 -0.10
N LEU A 105 -9.96 -3.53 0.90
CA LEU A 105 -10.24 -2.47 1.86
C LEU A 105 -9.84 -1.10 1.32
N LEU A 106 -8.69 -1.03 0.63
CA LEU A 106 -8.09 0.23 0.22
C LEU A 106 -7.14 0.01 -0.96
N GLU A 107 -6.98 1.05 -1.80
CA GLU A 107 -5.97 1.14 -2.84
C GLU A 107 -5.24 2.49 -2.73
N VAL A 108 -3.90 2.45 -2.64
CA VAL A 108 -3.05 3.63 -2.52
C VAL A 108 -2.56 4.04 -3.90
N VAL A 109 -3.20 5.04 -4.51
CA VAL A 109 -2.90 5.48 -5.89
C VAL A 109 -2.16 6.81 -5.96
N GLU A 110 -2.19 7.61 -4.89
CA GLU A 110 -1.62 8.96 -4.84
C GLU A 110 -0.77 9.16 -3.58
N ILE A 111 0.06 10.21 -3.59
CA ILE A 111 0.84 10.62 -2.42
C ILE A 111 -0.08 11.38 -1.47
N LYS A 112 -0.83 10.64 -0.67
CA LYS A 112 -1.68 11.16 0.40
C LYS A 112 -1.87 10.16 1.51
N GLU A 113 -2.48 10.60 2.57
CA GLU A 113 -2.87 9.74 3.69
C GLU A 113 -4.23 9.10 3.44
N TYR A 114 -4.31 7.81 3.63
CA TYR A 114 -5.52 7.02 3.51
C TYR A 114 -5.84 6.41 4.86
N LEU A 115 -6.98 6.73 5.43
CA LEU A 115 -7.44 6.11 6.67
C LEU A 115 -7.74 4.63 6.40
N LEU A 116 -6.97 3.73 7.02
CA LEU A 116 -7.21 2.29 6.94
C LEU A 116 -8.17 1.84 8.04
N PHE A 117 -7.86 2.16 9.30
CA PHE A 117 -8.69 1.80 10.44
C PHE A 117 -8.77 2.96 11.44
N PRO A 118 -9.99 3.40 11.80
CA PRO A 118 -10.17 4.39 12.87
C PRO A 118 -9.89 3.78 14.24
N GLY A 119 -9.35 4.57 15.14
CA GLY A 119 -9.23 4.24 16.55
C GLY A 119 -10.58 4.27 17.28
N GLY A 120 -10.69 3.48 18.34
CA GLY A 120 -11.87 3.44 19.19
C GLY A 120 -12.13 4.78 19.88
N ARG A 121 -13.38 5.15 20.06
CA ARG A 121 -13.75 6.37 20.78
C ARG A 121 -13.50 6.22 22.27
N GLY A 122 -13.07 7.31 22.91
CA GLY A 122 -12.97 7.37 24.35
C GLY A 122 -14.34 7.32 25.03
N GLY A 123 -14.41 6.60 26.15
CA GLY A 123 -15.61 6.50 26.98
C GLY A 123 -15.88 7.80 27.73
N ARG A 124 -17.12 8.11 28.03
CA ARG A 124 -17.52 9.29 28.79
C ARG A 124 -17.36 9.06 30.27
N GLY A 125 -16.84 10.08 30.99
CA GLY A 125 -16.78 10.11 32.44
C GLY A 125 -18.12 10.40 33.08
N ASN A 126 -18.24 10.14 34.40
CA ASN A 126 -19.49 10.32 35.13
C ASN A 126 -19.97 11.78 35.15
N ALA A 127 -19.08 12.76 35.01
CA ALA A 127 -19.44 14.16 34.92
C ALA A 127 -20.42 14.45 33.77
N ARG A 128 -20.32 13.72 32.64
CA ARG A 128 -21.17 13.84 31.44
C ARG A 128 -22.60 13.28 31.62
N PHE A 129 -22.81 12.42 32.63
CA PHE A 129 -24.10 11.77 32.90
C PHE A 129 -24.91 12.48 34.00
N LYS A 130 -24.40 13.59 34.51
CA LYS A 130 -25.11 14.40 35.47
C LYS A 130 -26.35 15.03 34.84
N THR A 131 -27.51 14.81 35.46
CA THR A 131 -28.81 15.40 35.09
C THR A 131 -29.50 15.98 36.32
N SER A 132 -30.64 16.66 36.13
CA SER A 132 -31.45 17.17 37.23
C SER A 132 -32.03 16.06 38.13
N THR A 133 -32.30 14.90 37.51
CA THR A 133 -32.84 13.71 38.21
C THR A 133 -31.74 12.77 38.73
N ASN A 134 -30.59 12.67 38.02
CA ASN A 134 -29.43 11.91 38.48
C ASN A 134 -28.24 12.84 38.72
N ARG A 135 -28.12 13.35 39.95
CA ARG A 135 -27.10 14.33 40.33
C ARG A 135 -25.73 13.71 40.63
N THR A 136 -25.69 12.42 40.96
CA THR A 136 -24.48 11.68 41.35
C THR A 136 -24.34 10.36 40.63
N PRO A 137 -24.13 10.36 39.27
CA PRO A 137 -23.97 9.11 38.53
C PRO A 137 -22.69 8.40 38.98
N GLU A 138 -22.83 7.11 39.35
CA GLU A 138 -21.73 6.23 39.81
C GLU A 138 -21.21 5.32 38.70
N TYR A 139 -21.42 5.67 37.45
CA TYR A 139 -20.99 4.91 36.29
C TYR A 139 -20.29 5.79 35.28
N HIS A 140 -19.46 5.16 34.48
CA HIS A 140 -18.79 5.73 33.31
C HIS A 140 -18.97 4.82 32.10
N GLN A 141 -18.66 5.32 30.94
CA GLN A 141 -18.68 4.54 29.69
C GLN A 141 -17.29 3.93 29.45
N PRO A 142 -17.17 2.63 29.12
CA PRO A 142 -15.91 2.07 28.64
C PRO A 142 -15.52 2.70 27.30
N GLY A 143 -14.24 2.69 26.98
CA GLY A 143 -13.77 3.03 25.63
C GLY A 143 -14.22 2.00 24.61
N GLU A 144 -14.44 2.44 23.38
CA GLU A 144 -14.73 1.54 22.27
C GLU A 144 -13.46 0.79 21.86
N PRO A 145 -13.56 -0.49 21.46
CA PRO A 145 -12.42 -1.21 20.90
C PRO A 145 -12.02 -0.61 19.54
N GLY A 146 -10.72 -0.65 19.23
CA GLY A 146 -10.21 -0.40 17.90
C GLY A 146 -10.39 -1.63 17.00
N HIS A 147 -9.97 -1.49 15.75
CA HIS A 147 -9.91 -2.59 14.80
C HIS A 147 -8.65 -3.43 15.03
N ASP A 148 -8.77 -4.75 14.88
CA ASP A 148 -7.68 -5.71 15.06
C ASP A 148 -7.84 -6.82 14.01
N CYS A 149 -7.01 -6.82 12.96
CA CYS A 149 -7.10 -7.81 11.90
C CYS A 149 -5.78 -7.99 11.13
N TRP A 150 -5.68 -9.11 10.44
CA TRP A 150 -4.62 -9.37 9.48
C TRP A 150 -5.04 -8.88 8.09
N VAL A 151 -4.19 -8.07 7.48
CA VAL A 151 -4.37 -7.60 6.11
C VAL A 151 -3.21 -8.07 5.24
N ARG A 152 -3.50 -8.28 3.95
CA ARG A 152 -2.50 -8.53 2.93
C ARG A 152 -2.33 -7.27 2.10
N LEU A 153 -1.10 -6.82 1.99
CA LEU A 153 -0.68 -5.76 1.08
C LEU A 153 -0.13 -6.41 -0.18
N GLU A 154 -0.60 -5.97 -1.33
CA GLU A 154 -0.14 -6.43 -2.65
C GLU A 154 0.15 -5.22 -3.53
N LEU A 155 1.31 -5.22 -4.20
CA LEU A 155 1.65 -4.20 -5.19
C LEU A 155 0.99 -4.53 -6.52
N LYS A 156 0.18 -3.61 -7.05
CA LYS A 156 -0.37 -3.69 -8.42
C LYS A 156 0.67 -3.29 -9.47
N LEU A 157 1.54 -2.33 -9.14
CA LEU A 157 2.64 -1.96 -10.02
C LEU A 157 3.68 -3.07 -10.00
N MET A 158 3.97 -3.60 -11.17
CA MET A 158 4.91 -4.69 -11.35
C MET A 158 6.35 -4.16 -11.45
N ALA A 159 6.53 -3.00 -12.10
CA ALA A 159 7.82 -2.37 -12.33
C ALA A 159 7.66 -0.88 -12.67
N ASP A 160 8.74 -0.13 -12.48
CA ASP A 160 8.82 1.28 -12.88
C ASP A 160 9.00 1.38 -14.41
N VAL A 161 9.77 0.45 -14.99
CA VAL A 161 10.03 0.38 -16.43
C VAL A 161 9.69 -1.01 -16.96
N GLY A 162 8.82 -1.08 -17.95
CA GLY A 162 8.54 -2.30 -18.72
C GLY A 162 9.39 -2.35 -19.98
N LEU A 163 10.16 -3.43 -20.18
CA LEU A 163 10.87 -3.68 -21.43
C LEU A 163 9.93 -4.30 -22.44
N VAL A 164 9.86 -3.69 -23.61
CA VAL A 164 9.02 -4.10 -24.72
C VAL A 164 9.90 -4.27 -25.96
N GLY A 165 9.72 -5.32 -26.69
CA GLY A 165 10.50 -5.60 -27.93
C GLY A 165 10.29 -7.02 -28.42
N PHE A 166 10.69 -7.27 -29.63
CA PHE A 166 10.58 -8.59 -30.26
C PHE A 166 11.41 -9.67 -29.52
N PRO A 167 11.11 -10.96 -29.73
CA PRO A 167 11.99 -12.04 -29.28
C PRO A 167 13.43 -11.79 -29.74
N ASN A 168 14.40 -12.09 -28.89
CA ASN A 168 15.83 -11.91 -29.13
C ASN A 168 16.34 -10.46 -29.29
N ALA A 169 15.52 -9.43 -29.13
CA ALA A 169 15.95 -8.02 -29.09
C ALA A 169 16.85 -7.65 -27.88
N GLY A 170 17.33 -8.63 -27.11
CA GLY A 170 18.29 -8.41 -26.03
C GLY A 170 17.69 -8.00 -24.67
N LYS A 171 16.36 -8.05 -24.48
CA LYS A 171 15.68 -7.63 -23.23
C LYS A 171 16.26 -8.29 -21.98
N SER A 172 16.32 -9.61 -21.95
CA SER A 172 16.81 -10.36 -20.78
C SER A 172 18.32 -10.17 -20.57
N THR A 173 19.07 -9.93 -21.64
CA THR A 173 20.50 -9.58 -21.58
C THR A 173 20.67 -8.19 -20.95
N LEU A 174 19.86 -7.21 -21.36
CA LEU A 174 19.88 -5.88 -20.78
C LEU A 174 19.60 -5.92 -19.28
N ILE A 175 18.53 -6.58 -18.86
CA ILE A 175 18.21 -6.73 -17.42
C ILE A 175 19.37 -7.36 -16.65
N SER A 176 19.96 -8.42 -17.21
CA SER A 176 21.06 -9.12 -16.55
C SER A 176 22.32 -8.26 -16.42
N SER A 177 22.55 -7.33 -17.35
CA SER A 177 23.71 -6.45 -17.35
C SER A 177 23.55 -5.24 -16.42
N VAL A 178 22.33 -4.67 -16.29
CA VAL A 178 22.08 -3.45 -15.50
C VAL A 178 21.59 -3.73 -14.08
N SER A 179 21.12 -4.96 -13.80
CA SER A 179 20.62 -5.33 -12.48
C SER A 179 21.76 -5.57 -11.49
N GLN A 180 21.68 -4.95 -10.30
CA GLN A 180 22.65 -5.16 -9.23
C GLN A 180 22.59 -6.54 -8.56
N ALA A 181 21.48 -7.25 -8.72
CA ALA A 181 21.29 -8.62 -8.23
C ALA A 181 20.88 -9.52 -9.39
N ARG A 182 21.10 -10.83 -9.26
CA ARG A 182 20.58 -11.78 -10.25
C ARG A 182 19.10 -11.52 -10.45
N PRO A 183 18.63 -11.30 -11.71
CA PRO A 183 17.22 -11.10 -12.00
C PRO A 183 16.39 -12.18 -11.33
N LYS A 184 15.33 -11.80 -10.66
CA LYS A 184 14.42 -12.76 -10.05
C LYS A 184 13.31 -13.10 -11.02
N ILE A 185 13.11 -14.38 -11.17
CA ILE A 185 11.89 -14.94 -11.73
C ILE A 185 10.81 -14.76 -10.66
N ALA A 186 9.82 -13.91 -10.89
CA ALA A 186 8.73 -13.67 -9.96
C ALA A 186 7.50 -14.46 -10.40
N ASP A 187 7.14 -15.46 -9.62
CA ASP A 187 5.93 -16.27 -9.84
C ASP A 187 4.70 -15.52 -9.32
N TYR A 188 4.07 -14.76 -10.20
CA TYR A 188 2.83 -14.08 -9.88
C TYR A 188 1.63 -15.00 -10.18
N PRO A 189 0.68 -15.14 -9.24
CA PRO A 189 -0.47 -16.05 -9.39
C PRO A 189 -1.37 -15.76 -10.61
N PHE A 190 -1.15 -14.61 -11.27
CA PHE A 190 -1.91 -14.15 -12.43
C PHE A 190 -1.08 -14.14 -13.73
N THR A 191 0.18 -14.62 -13.71
CA THR A 191 1.07 -14.67 -14.89
C THR A 191 1.22 -16.08 -15.39
N THR A 192 0.98 -16.30 -16.69
CA THR A 192 1.29 -17.58 -17.36
C THR A 192 2.74 -17.63 -17.83
N LEU A 193 3.35 -16.47 -18.07
CA LEU A 193 4.77 -16.30 -18.37
C LEU A 193 5.36 -15.50 -17.20
N VAL A 194 6.42 -16.03 -16.62
CA VAL A 194 7.04 -15.48 -15.43
C VAL A 194 7.95 -14.31 -15.82
N PRO A 195 7.62 -13.06 -15.45
CA PRO A 195 8.46 -11.92 -15.79
C PRO A 195 9.78 -11.97 -15.02
N GLN A 196 10.84 -11.53 -15.65
CA GLN A 196 12.13 -11.32 -15.00
C GLN A 196 12.19 -9.89 -14.48
N LEU A 197 12.40 -9.74 -13.17
CA LEU A 197 12.53 -8.44 -12.54
C LEU A 197 13.99 -8.15 -12.20
N GLY A 198 14.47 -6.98 -12.59
CA GLY A 198 15.79 -6.47 -12.25
C GLY A 198 15.67 -5.17 -11.44
N VAL A 199 16.47 -5.04 -10.38
CA VAL A 199 16.60 -3.79 -9.63
C VAL A 199 17.80 -3.04 -10.14
N VAL A 200 17.59 -1.84 -10.67
CA VAL A 200 18.64 -0.96 -11.20
C VAL A 200 18.89 0.17 -10.23
N LYS A 201 20.15 0.44 -9.95
CA LYS A 201 20.56 1.60 -9.16
C LYS A 201 21.54 2.43 -9.98
N ILE A 202 21.24 3.70 -10.17
CA ILE A 202 22.08 4.65 -10.90
C ILE A 202 22.60 5.67 -9.89
N ALA A 203 23.91 5.64 -9.62
CA ALA A 203 24.60 6.56 -8.73
C ALA A 203 23.81 6.85 -7.42
N ASP A 204 23.45 8.11 -7.18
CA ASP A 204 22.76 8.58 -5.98
C ASP A 204 21.24 8.60 -6.14
N LEU A 205 20.70 8.11 -7.27
CA LEU A 205 19.25 8.02 -7.48
C LEU A 205 18.65 6.84 -6.73
N ASP A 206 17.38 6.95 -6.42
CA ASP A 206 16.61 5.83 -5.83
C ASP A 206 16.59 4.64 -6.79
N PRO A 207 16.73 3.40 -6.27
CA PRO A 207 16.66 2.21 -7.09
C PRO A 207 15.28 2.07 -7.72
N PHE A 208 15.23 1.68 -8.99
CA PHE A 208 13.99 1.40 -9.70
C PHE A 208 13.96 -0.03 -10.25
N VAL A 209 12.76 -0.53 -10.52
CA VAL A 209 12.53 -1.91 -10.98
C VAL A 209 12.26 -1.91 -12.47
N ILE A 210 13.04 -2.72 -13.21
CA ILE A 210 12.78 -3.05 -14.62
C ILE A 210 12.18 -4.44 -14.71
N ALA A 211 11.12 -4.60 -15.50
CA ALA A 211 10.53 -5.88 -15.82
C ALA A 211 10.80 -6.26 -17.27
N ASP A 212 11.39 -7.45 -17.50
CA ASP A 212 11.32 -8.10 -18.80
C ASP A 212 9.92 -8.67 -18.96
N ILE A 213 9.23 -8.19 -19.94
CA ILE A 213 7.91 -8.65 -20.28
C ILE A 213 8.04 -9.54 -21.51
N PRO A 214 8.13 -10.88 -21.32
CA PRO A 214 8.33 -11.79 -22.45
C PRO A 214 7.08 -11.84 -23.33
N GLY A 215 7.23 -11.77 -24.65
CA GLY A 215 6.22 -12.24 -25.60
C GLY A 215 5.38 -11.21 -26.36
N ILE A 216 5.89 -10.03 -26.76
CA ILE A 216 5.29 -9.38 -27.92
C ILE A 216 5.74 -10.18 -29.15
N ILE A 217 4.79 -10.88 -29.74
CA ILE A 217 4.93 -11.58 -31.04
C ILE A 217 3.90 -10.89 -31.93
N ALA A 218 4.28 -10.55 -33.15
CA ALA A 218 3.35 -10.05 -34.17
C ALA A 218 2.10 -10.95 -34.26
N GLY A 219 0.90 -10.36 -34.14
CA GLY A 219 -0.37 -11.08 -34.07
C GLY A 219 -0.82 -11.51 -32.68
N ALA A 220 -0.30 -10.92 -31.61
CA ALA A 220 -0.73 -11.19 -30.24
C ALA A 220 -2.21 -10.81 -29.97
N HIS A 221 -2.79 -9.89 -30.79
CA HIS A 221 -4.18 -9.46 -30.73
C HIS A 221 -5.18 -10.49 -31.31
N ASP A 222 -4.73 -11.48 -32.11
CA ASP A 222 -5.60 -12.47 -32.77
C ASP A 222 -6.17 -13.55 -31.84
N GLY A 223 -6.21 -13.32 -30.53
CA GLY A 223 -6.99 -14.12 -29.59
C GLY A 223 -6.46 -15.54 -29.30
N ARG A 224 -5.20 -15.84 -29.63
CA ARG A 224 -4.59 -17.14 -29.31
C ARG A 224 -4.11 -17.27 -27.86
N GLY A 225 -4.78 -16.60 -26.92
CA GLY A 225 -4.74 -16.92 -25.48
C GLY A 225 -3.55 -16.37 -24.68
N LEU A 226 -2.50 -15.84 -25.27
CA LEU A 226 -1.31 -15.33 -24.59
C LEU A 226 -1.28 -13.78 -24.51
N GLY A 227 -1.88 -13.07 -25.48
CA GLY A 227 -1.81 -11.62 -25.62
C GLY A 227 -2.48 -10.84 -24.45
N ASP A 228 -3.72 -11.12 -24.15
CA ASP A 228 -4.54 -10.36 -23.19
C ASP A 228 -4.02 -10.38 -21.75
N ARG A 229 -3.45 -11.49 -21.32
CA ARG A 229 -2.89 -11.62 -19.98
C ARG A 229 -1.55 -10.92 -19.86
N PHE A 230 -0.78 -10.96 -20.92
CA PHE A 230 0.54 -10.39 -21.05
C PHE A 230 0.52 -8.86 -21.04
N LEU A 231 -0.35 -8.27 -21.84
CA LEU A 231 -0.46 -6.83 -22.00
C LEU A 231 -1.03 -6.13 -20.73
N ARG A 232 -1.77 -6.87 -19.90
CA ARG A 232 -2.13 -6.41 -18.53
C ARG A 232 -0.93 -6.20 -17.61
N HIS A 233 0.22 -6.82 -17.91
CA HIS A 233 1.45 -6.59 -17.16
C HIS A 233 2.11 -5.27 -17.55
N ILE A 234 2.05 -4.93 -18.85
CA ILE A 234 2.54 -3.64 -19.35
C ILE A 234 1.71 -2.47 -18.76
N GLU A 235 0.41 -2.64 -18.62
CA GLU A 235 -0.44 -1.65 -17.95
C GLU A 235 0.00 -1.34 -16.51
N ARG A 236 0.71 -2.26 -15.87
CA ARG A 236 1.21 -2.14 -14.50
C ARG A 236 2.65 -1.60 -14.39
N THR A 237 3.21 -1.10 -15.45
CA THR A 237 4.49 -0.37 -15.44
C THR A 237 4.24 1.13 -15.47
N ALA A 238 5.15 1.93 -14.89
CA ALA A 238 5.01 3.38 -14.91
C ALA A 238 5.43 3.95 -16.29
N SER A 239 6.47 3.38 -16.90
CA SER A 239 7.02 3.79 -18.20
C SER A 239 7.40 2.58 -19.03
N LEU A 240 7.66 2.79 -20.35
CA LEU A 240 8.04 1.75 -21.30
C LEU A 240 9.42 2.05 -21.88
N LEU A 241 10.24 1.01 -22.03
CA LEU A 241 11.46 1.04 -22.81
C LEU A 241 11.35 0.06 -23.99
N LEU A 242 11.26 0.61 -25.18
CA LEU A 242 11.16 -0.15 -26.44
C LEU A 242 12.57 -0.52 -26.90
N LEU A 243 12.86 -1.82 -26.99
CA LEU A 243 14.13 -2.31 -27.53
C LEU A 243 13.95 -2.75 -28.97
N LEU A 244 14.78 -2.19 -29.84
CA LEU A 244 14.82 -2.51 -31.27
C LEU A 244 16.16 -3.19 -31.62
N ASP A 245 16.12 -4.20 -32.46
CA ASP A 245 17.33 -4.83 -32.96
C ASP A 245 17.90 -4.07 -34.17
N VAL A 246 19.03 -3.40 -33.96
CA VAL A 246 19.76 -2.65 -35.01
C VAL A 246 20.97 -3.43 -35.55
N SER A 247 21.12 -4.68 -35.16
CA SER A 247 22.30 -5.51 -35.57
C SER A 247 22.30 -5.91 -37.03
N GLY A 248 21.17 -5.77 -37.71
CA GLY A 248 20.99 -6.22 -39.11
C GLY A 248 20.76 -7.72 -39.26
N PHE A 249 20.59 -8.45 -38.15
CA PHE A 249 20.21 -9.89 -38.17
C PHE A 249 18.70 -10.08 -38.03
N SER A 250 17.94 -9.02 -37.75
CA SER A 250 16.48 -9.04 -37.73
C SER A 250 15.93 -9.16 -39.16
N GLU A 251 14.77 -9.82 -39.30
CA GLU A 251 14.10 -9.97 -40.61
C GLU A 251 13.52 -8.64 -41.09
N ASN A 252 13.20 -7.73 -40.18
CA ASN A 252 12.59 -6.43 -40.47
C ASN A 252 13.55 -5.28 -40.11
N PRO A 253 13.51 -4.16 -40.83
CA PRO A 253 14.25 -2.97 -40.47
C PRO A 253 13.70 -2.36 -39.12
N PRO A 254 14.55 -1.68 -38.36
CA PRO A 254 14.16 -1.15 -37.03
C PRO A 254 12.94 -0.23 -37.07
N GLU A 255 12.74 0.52 -38.14
CA GLU A 255 11.59 1.41 -38.32
C GLU A 255 10.27 0.62 -38.42
N GLU A 256 10.29 -0.53 -39.13
CA GLU A 256 9.12 -1.41 -39.23
C GLU A 256 8.85 -2.14 -37.93
N GLU A 257 9.90 -2.59 -37.24
CA GLU A 257 9.75 -3.16 -35.88
C GLU A 257 9.11 -2.17 -34.90
N TYR A 258 9.57 -0.91 -34.92
CA TYR A 258 8.99 0.14 -34.09
C TYR A 258 7.52 0.37 -34.41
N ALA A 259 7.18 0.50 -35.72
CA ALA A 259 5.80 0.71 -36.14
C ALA A 259 4.88 -0.44 -35.69
N THR A 260 5.32 -1.67 -35.85
CA THR A 260 4.57 -2.86 -35.43
C THR A 260 4.39 -2.91 -33.90
N LEU A 261 5.44 -2.58 -33.14
CA LEU A 261 5.32 -2.53 -31.67
C LEU A 261 4.31 -1.49 -31.19
N ILE A 262 4.30 -0.31 -31.81
CA ILE A 262 3.35 0.76 -31.46
C ILE A 262 1.93 0.34 -31.83
N GLU A 263 1.71 -0.24 -33.01
CA GLU A 263 0.41 -0.73 -33.46
C GLU A 263 -0.14 -1.82 -32.52
N GLU A 264 0.68 -2.79 -32.12
CA GLU A 264 0.29 -3.84 -31.15
C GLU A 264 -0.06 -3.25 -29.76
N LEU A 265 0.69 -2.26 -29.29
CA LEU A 265 0.40 -1.58 -28.03
C LEU A 265 -0.93 -0.80 -28.10
N GLU A 266 -1.20 -0.13 -29.24
CA GLU A 266 -2.41 0.63 -29.48
C GLU A 266 -3.65 -0.27 -29.56
N LEU A 267 -3.56 -1.36 -30.33
CA LEU A 267 -4.62 -2.35 -30.50
C LEU A 267 -5.01 -2.99 -29.17
N PHE A 268 -4.05 -3.16 -28.27
CA PHE A 268 -4.34 -3.71 -26.95
C PHE A 268 -5.00 -2.69 -26.02
N SER A 269 -4.38 -1.53 -25.83
CA SER A 269 -4.88 -0.48 -24.96
C SER A 269 -4.30 0.88 -25.34
N PRO A 270 -5.13 1.81 -25.85
CA PRO A 270 -4.67 3.17 -26.17
C PRO A 270 -3.99 3.89 -25.00
N LYS A 271 -4.32 3.52 -23.76
CA LYS A 271 -3.69 4.05 -22.53
C LYS A 271 -2.20 3.75 -22.42
N LEU A 272 -1.71 2.70 -23.10
CA LEU A 272 -0.28 2.40 -23.11
C LEU A 272 0.52 3.44 -23.89
N LEU A 273 -0.09 4.06 -24.89
CA LEU A 273 0.51 5.14 -25.66
C LEU A 273 0.60 6.46 -24.88
N GLU A 274 -0.18 6.63 -23.82
CA GLU A 274 -0.12 7.80 -22.92
C GLU A 274 1.06 7.73 -21.95
N LYS A 275 1.65 6.54 -21.76
CA LYS A 275 2.80 6.37 -20.88
C LYS A 275 4.07 7.01 -21.46
N SER A 276 4.92 7.47 -20.53
CA SER A 276 6.28 7.88 -20.89
C SER A 276 7.02 6.71 -21.51
N ARG A 277 7.66 6.91 -22.68
CA ARG A 277 8.40 5.88 -23.40
C ARG A 277 9.71 6.37 -23.92
N ALA A 278 10.67 5.47 -23.95
CA ALA A 278 11.98 5.66 -24.58
C ALA A 278 12.25 4.49 -25.55
N VAL A 279 13.13 4.73 -26.51
CA VAL A 279 13.59 3.72 -27.49
C VAL A 279 15.09 3.52 -27.30
N ALA A 280 15.54 2.27 -27.30
CA ALA A 280 16.96 1.89 -27.18
C ALA A 280 17.32 0.78 -28.18
#